data_2dbee2c645091f7ea3cdb8d8c1063ee1
#
_entry.id   2dbee2c645091f7ea3cdb8d8c1063ee1
#
_cell.length_a   1.000
_cell.length_b   1.000
_cell.length_c   1.000
_cell.angle_alpha   90.00
_cell.angle_beta   90.00
_cell.angle_gamma   90.00
#
_symmetry.space_group_name_H-M   'P 1'
#
loop_
_entity.id
_entity.type
_entity.pdbx_description
1 polymer ?
#
loop_
_entity_poly.entity_id
_entity_poly.type
_entity_poly.pdbx_seq_one_letter_code
_entity_poly.pdbx_strand_id
1 'polypeptide(L)'
;MDLSLFYLPTWRDGFGISLGRYYEEIIETVKLADTLGWARALTTEHHFHYYGGAVPNPAVILAAWARETENIRLAPAVSLIQLRDPLKVAEDYALVDQLSGGRVDMGVARGFAPHEFGAFNVNQAETIERITEGLEICSRFWAGEPFSFTGKYFSFDKLQPWPPTKTGALPIWNAASNSKESFVNAAKCGYHLMMNHYPMSFSALAEKFGWYCEAWEKAGRMTSDRKAMVNFMCHIGDTEEQAIQEAKGALQEHAGAFEKVMQGRQWETDYAGDVSILLRMCEGDDWRDVFRRRTLICSPEQAAERMQLCLNLGFTEISIVPRYAGLTHEQCTNTIRRITEEVLPMVDQSAQVA
;
A
#
# COMPACT_ATOMS: atom_id res chain seq x y z
N MET A 1 -4.74 11.51 -13.62
CA MET A 1 -3.92 10.89 -12.56
C MET A 1 -4.76 10.74 -11.30
N ASP A 2 -4.80 9.55 -10.75
CA ASP A 2 -5.49 9.28 -9.49
C ASP A 2 -4.56 9.59 -8.31
N LEU A 3 -5.10 10.14 -7.21
CA LEU A 3 -4.41 10.31 -5.93
C LEU A 3 -4.93 9.30 -4.91
N SER A 4 -4.06 8.74 -4.11
CA SER A 4 -4.42 7.79 -3.05
C SER A 4 -3.73 8.09 -1.74
N LEU A 5 -4.46 7.81 -0.66
CA LEU A 5 -4.01 7.95 0.70
C LEU A 5 -3.55 6.58 1.22
N PHE A 6 -2.32 6.49 1.69
CA PHE A 6 -1.75 5.25 2.22
C PHE A 6 -1.42 5.40 3.70
N TYR A 7 -1.94 4.51 4.51
CA TYR A 7 -1.58 4.39 5.91
C TYR A 7 -0.73 3.15 6.18
N LEU A 8 0.41 3.37 6.86
CA LEU A 8 1.14 2.38 7.60
C LEU A 8 0.97 2.74 9.08
N PRO A 9 -0.10 2.25 9.76
CA PRO A 9 -0.56 2.77 11.04
C PRO A 9 0.44 2.46 12.17
N THR A 10 1.37 3.38 12.39
CA THR A 10 2.43 3.28 13.39
C THR A 10 2.08 4.14 14.58
N TRP A 11 1.81 3.50 15.71
CA TRP A 11 1.51 4.19 16.98
C TRP A 11 2.22 3.51 18.14
N ARG A 12 2.71 4.32 19.07
CA ARG A 12 3.21 3.88 20.39
C ARG A 12 2.96 4.93 21.46
N ASP A 13 3.04 4.53 22.70
CA ASP A 13 3.07 5.46 23.81
C ASP A 13 4.20 6.48 23.62
N GLY A 14 3.92 7.74 23.93
CA GLY A 14 4.85 8.85 23.76
C GLY A 14 4.65 9.68 22.49
N PHE A 15 3.72 9.33 21.59
CA PHE A 15 3.33 10.19 20.45
C PHE A 15 2.35 11.32 20.82
N GLY A 16 2.05 11.49 22.10
CA GLY A 16 1.24 12.61 22.61
C GLY A 16 -0.28 12.46 22.44
N ILE A 17 -0.74 11.36 21.84
CA ILE A 17 -2.17 11.04 21.66
C ILE A 17 -2.48 9.61 22.07
N SER A 18 -3.70 9.34 22.50
CA SER A 18 -4.16 7.98 22.74
C SER A 18 -4.35 7.19 21.44
N LEU A 19 -4.30 5.87 21.50
CA LEU A 19 -4.55 5.01 20.32
C LEU A 19 -5.98 5.23 19.78
N GLY A 20 -6.98 5.43 20.66
CA GLY A 20 -8.34 5.75 20.24
C GLY A 20 -8.38 7.05 19.41
N ARG A 21 -7.75 8.15 19.90
CA ARG A 21 -7.66 9.41 19.15
C ARG A 21 -6.91 9.24 17.84
N TYR A 22 -5.88 8.41 17.78
CA TYR A 22 -5.16 8.08 16.54
C TYR A 22 -6.09 7.47 15.47
N TYR A 23 -6.98 6.53 15.86
CA TYR A 23 -7.97 5.98 14.92
C TYR A 23 -9.00 7.00 14.45
N GLU A 24 -9.48 7.87 15.35
CA GLU A 24 -10.39 8.96 14.97
C GLU A 24 -9.73 9.88 13.92
N GLU A 25 -8.49 10.28 14.14
CA GLU A 25 -7.72 11.13 13.22
C GLU A 25 -7.48 10.46 11.87
N ILE A 26 -7.23 9.14 11.81
CA ILE A 26 -7.15 8.40 10.55
C ILE A 26 -8.48 8.46 9.81
N ILE A 27 -9.61 8.25 10.49
CA ILE A 27 -10.94 8.32 9.89
C ILE A 27 -11.22 9.73 9.36
N GLU A 28 -10.95 10.77 10.15
CA GLU A 28 -11.10 12.17 9.76
C GLU A 28 -10.27 12.49 8.48
N THR A 29 -9.07 11.95 8.39
CA THR A 29 -8.18 12.14 7.22
C THR A 29 -8.71 11.43 5.97
N VAL A 30 -9.25 10.22 6.11
CA VAL A 30 -9.86 9.49 4.98
C VAL A 30 -11.12 10.21 4.48
N LYS A 31 -11.93 10.76 5.38
CA LYS A 31 -13.08 11.62 5.02
C LYS A 31 -12.65 12.87 4.27
N LEU A 32 -11.55 13.50 4.69
CA LEU A 32 -10.99 14.66 3.97
C LEU A 32 -10.58 14.25 2.55
N ALA A 33 -9.86 13.14 2.38
CA ALA A 33 -9.44 12.65 1.07
C ALA A 33 -10.65 12.33 0.16
N ASP A 34 -11.71 11.72 0.70
CA ASP A 34 -12.96 11.48 -0.04
C ASP A 34 -13.60 12.79 -0.51
N THR A 35 -13.70 13.80 0.37
CA THR A 35 -14.24 15.12 0.03
C THR A 35 -13.42 15.83 -1.05
N LEU A 36 -12.11 15.62 -1.06
CA LEU A 36 -11.18 16.18 -2.05
C LEU A 36 -11.13 15.38 -3.36
N GLY A 37 -11.92 14.32 -3.52
CA GLY A 37 -12.03 13.53 -4.73
C GLY A 37 -10.87 12.56 -4.96
N TRP A 38 -10.18 12.13 -3.89
CA TRP A 38 -9.11 11.14 -4.01
C TRP A 38 -9.68 9.76 -4.37
N ALA A 39 -8.91 9.01 -5.15
CA ALA A 39 -9.38 7.76 -5.73
C ALA A 39 -9.45 6.61 -4.71
N ARG A 40 -8.48 6.52 -3.77
CA ARG A 40 -8.37 5.38 -2.88
C ARG A 40 -7.77 5.72 -1.51
N ALA A 41 -8.24 5.03 -0.47
CA ALA A 41 -7.62 4.97 0.84
C ALA A 41 -7.13 3.54 1.12
N LEU A 42 -5.87 3.43 1.57
CA LEU A 42 -5.17 2.19 1.74
C LEU A 42 -4.61 2.07 3.17
N THR A 43 -4.60 0.85 3.72
CA THR A 43 -3.93 0.55 4.99
C THR A 43 -3.18 -0.77 4.94
N THR A 44 -2.05 -0.84 5.65
CA THR A 44 -1.26 -2.07 5.77
C THR A 44 -1.87 -3.04 6.79
N GLU A 45 -1.46 -4.32 6.72
CA GLU A 45 -1.63 -5.34 7.75
C GLU A 45 -0.26 -5.68 8.35
N HIS A 46 -0.08 -5.42 9.65
CA HIS A 46 1.08 -5.84 10.43
C HIS A 46 0.65 -6.28 11.83
N HIS A 47 1.44 -7.16 12.45
CA HIS A 47 1.06 -7.79 13.72
C HIS A 47 2.18 -7.67 14.77
N PHE A 48 1.76 -7.56 16.03
CA PHE A 48 2.62 -7.72 17.22
C PHE A 48 3.80 -6.75 17.33
N HIS A 49 3.77 -5.64 16.58
CA HIS A 49 4.78 -4.59 16.62
C HIS A 49 4.13 -3.22 16.34
N TYR A 50 4.71 -2.14 16.87
CA TYR A 50 4.13 -0.80 16.67
C TYR A 50 4.33 -0.24 15.25
N TYR A 51 5.26 -0.77 14.46
CA TYR A 51 5.43 -0.44 13.04
C TYR A 51 4.28 -1.05 12.23
N GLY A 52 3.35 -0.23 11.83
CA GLY A 52 2.17 -0.64 11.07
C GLY A 52 1.13 -1.46 11.83
N GLY A 53 1.45 -1.96 13.04
CA GLY A 53 0.63 -2.93 13.75
C GLY A 53 -0.54 -2.35 14.54
N ALA A 54 -0.78 -1.02 14.46
CA ALA A 54 -2.02 -0.46 15.01
C ALA A 54 -3.28 -0.91 14.24
N VAL A 55 -3.12 -1.46 13.03
CA VAL A 55 -4.22 -2.06 12.24
C VAL A 55 -3.87 -3.50 11.89
N PRO A 56 -4.08 -4.46 12.81
CA PRO A 56 -3.78 -5.89 12.56
C PRO A 56 -4.84 -6.59 11.71
N ASN A 57 -5.99 -5.99 11.48
CA ASN A 57 -7.02 -6.47 10.57
C ASN A 57 -7.55 -5.31 9.71
N PRO A 58 -7.05 -5.17 8.47
CA PRO A 58 -7.50 -4.11 7.57
C PRO A 58 -9.00 -4.08 7.36
N ALA A 59 -9.67 -5.23 7.22
CA ALA A 59 -11.12 -5.28 6.99
C ALA A 59 -11.92 -4.53 8.07
N VAL A 60 -11.46 -4.55 9.33
CA VAL A 60 -12.14 -3.86 10.43
C VAL A 60 -12.10 -2.33 10.26
N ILE A 61 -10.94 -1.77 9.97
CA ILE A 61 -10.83 -0.32 9.77
C ILE A 61 -11.45 0.14 8.44
N LEU A 62 -11.33 -0.68 7.38
CA LEU A 62 -11.98 -0.41 6.11
C LEU A 62 -13.52 -0.40 6.23
N ALA A 63 -14.10 -1.23 7.11
CA ALA A 63 -15.53 -1.20 7.42
C ALA A 63 -15.93 0.13 8.08
N ALA A 64 -15.11 0.68 8.99
CA ALA A 64 -15.32 2.01 9.56
C ALA A 64 -15.22 3.10 8.50
N TRP A 65 -14.18 3.07 7.65
CA TRP A 65 -14.02 4.03 6.55
C TRP A 65 -15.18 3.94 5.54
N ALA A 66 -15.67 2.73 5.26
CA ALA A 66 -16.79 2.51 4.35
C ALA A 66 -18.07 3.27 4.77
N ARG A 67 -18.30 3.40 6.08
CA ARG A 67 -19.48 4.09 6.65
C ARG A 67 -19.32 5.60 6.75
N GLU A 68 -18.08 6.09 6.74
CA GLU A 68 -17.75 7.50 6.90
C GLU A 68 -17.41 8.21 5.58
N THR A 69 -17.41 7.45 4.45
CA THR A 69 -17.07 7.94 3.10
C THR A 69 -18.10 7.51 2.06
N GLU A 70 -18.15 8.24 0.93
CA GLU A 70 -19.14 8.01 -0.12
C GLU A 70 -18.53 7.52 -1.44
N ASN A 71 -17.35 8.02 -1.84
CA ASN A 71 -16.80 7.85 -3.17
C ASN A 71 -15.47 7.10 -3.19
N ILE A 72 -14.59 7.41 -2.24
CA ILE A 72 -13.22 6.86 -2.19
C ILE A 72 -13.23 5.33 -2.12
N ARG A 73 -12.42 4.67 -2.95
CA ARG A 73 -12.24 3.23 -2.89
C ARG A 73 -11.37 2.84 -1.70
N LEU A 74 -11.55 1.64 -1.20
CA LEU A 74 -10.93 1.15 0.03
C LEU A 74 -10.14 -0.13 -0.26
N ALA A 75 -8.90 -0.22 0.21
CA ALA A 75 -8.09 -1.41 0.00
C ALA A 75 -7.12 -1.70 1.15
N PRO A 76 -6.85 -2.97 1.47
CA PRO A 76 -5.64 -3.31 2.18
C PRO A 76 -4.43 -3.08 1.26
N ALA A 77 -3.32 -2.65 1.81
CA ALA A 77 -2.07 -2.54 1.07
C ALA A 77 -0.86 -2.99 1.93
N VAL A 78 -0.91 -4.28 2.31
CA VAL A 78 -1.70 -5.36 1.71
C VAL A 78 -2.41 -6.17 2.80
N SER A 79 -3.28 -7.11 2.40
CA SER A 79 -3.71 -8.18 3.29
C SER A 79 -2.75 -9.38 3.22
N LEU A 80 -2.34 -9.89 4.39
CA LEU A 80 -1.46 -11.05 4.51
C LEU A 80 -2.28 -12.35 4.48
N ILE A 81 -2.93 -12.61 3.35
CA ILE A 81 -3.84 -13.74 3.15
C ILE A 81 -3.22 -15.10 3.51
N GLN A 82 -1.91 -15.25 3.35
CA GLN A 82 -1.17 -16.47 3.70
C GLN A 82 -1.11 -16.76 5.21
N LEU A 83 -1.35 -15.77 6.04
CA LEU A 83 -1.36 -15.91 7.51
C LEU A 83 -2.75 -16.20 8.07
N ARG A 84 -3.79 -16.25 7.22
CA ARG A 84 -5.19 -16.34 7.63
C ARG A 84 -5.91 -17.47 6.88
N ASP A 85 -7.07 -17.87 7.39
CA ASP A 85 -7.99 -18.70 6.64
C ASP A 85 -8.58 -17.92 5.47
N PRO A 86 -8.43 -18.37 4.21
CA PRO A 86 -8.90 -17.63 3.04
C PRO A 86 -10.42 -17.50 2.96
N LEU A 87 -11.20 -18.40 3.55
CA LEU A 87 -12.66 -18.25 3.62
C LEU A 87 -13.02 -17.08 4.54
N LYS A 88 -12.33 -16.93 5.69
CA LYS A 88 -12.54 -15.76 6.56
C LYS A 88 -12.14 -14.46 5.88
N VAL A 89 -11.06 -14.46 5.13
CA VAL A 89 -10.66 -13.30 4.33
C VAL A 89 -11.74 -12.97 3.29
N ALA A 90 -12.25 -13.99 2.59
CA ALA A 90 -13.28 -13.80 1.57
C ALA A 90 -14.58 -13.21 2.16
N GLU A 91 -15.05 -13.75 3.30
CA GLU A 91 -16.22 -13.23 4.03
C GLU A 91 -16.02 -11.78 4.51
N ASP A 92 -14.86 -11.50 5.17
CA ASP A 92 -14.55 -10.18 5.71
C ASP A 92 -14.60 -9.11 4.61
N TYR A 93 -13.95 -9.35 3.45
CA TYR A 93 -13.93 -8.38 2.36
C TYR A 93 -15.24 -8.33 1.57
N ALA A 94 -16.01 -9.42 1.47
CA ALA A 94 -17.36 -9.37 0.93
C ALA A 94 -18.30 -8.52 1.78
N LEU A 95 -18.16 -8.60 3.12
CA LEU A 95 -18.91 -7.75 4.05
C LEU A 95 -18.53 -6.27 3.90
N VAL A 96 -17.24 -5.96 3.84
CA VAL A 96 -16.77 -4.57 3.62
C VAL A 96 -17.24 -4.03 2.27
N ASP A 97 -17.26 -4.87 1.23
CA ASP A 97 -17.76 -4.51 -0.10
C ASP A 97 -19.24 -4.13 -0.05
N GLN A 98 -20.07 -4.88 0.67
CA GLN A 98 -21.47 -4.54 0.91
C GLN A 98 -21.63 -3.20 1.68
N LEU A 99 -20.85 -3.02 2.75
CA LEU A 99 -20.89 -1.81 3.58
C LEU A 99 -20.46 -0.55 2.83
N SER A 100 -19.50 -0.70 1.90
CA SER A 100 -18.99 0.39 1.08
C SER A 100 -19.80 0.65 -0.20
N GLY A 101 -20.74 -0.24 -0.56
CA GLY A 101 -21.48 -0.12 -1.81
C GLY A 101 -20.70 -0.53 -3.05
N GLY A 102 -19.68 -1.42 -2.92
CA GLY A 102 -18.90 -1.93 -4.06
C GLY A 102 -17.58 -1.18 -4.28
N ARG A 103 -17.06 -0.48 -3.25
CA ARG A 103 -15.83 0.33 -3.35
C ARG A 103 -14.58 -0.38 -2.83
N VAL A 104 -14.58 -1.69 -2.68
CA VAL A 104 -13.43 -2.44 -2.16
C VAL A 104 -12.55 -2.97 -3.29
N ASP A 105 -11.24 -2.86 -3.11
CA ASP A 105 -10.21 -3.56 -3.85
C ASP A 105 -9.44 -4.49 -2.91
N MET A 106 -8.74 -5.49 -3.44
CA MET A 106 -7.95 -6.44 -2.66
C MET A 106 -6.46 -6.31 -2.98
N GLY A 107 -5.68 -5.80 -2.04
CA GLY A 107 -4.23 -5.76 -2.14
C GLY A 107 -3.56 -6.96 -1.48
N VAL A 108 -2.57 -7.55 -2.14
CA VAL A 108 -1.85 -8.75 -1.67
C VAL A 108 -0.34 -8.66 -1.86
N ALA A 109 0.40 -9.28 -0.95
CA ALA A 109 1.85 -9.46 -1.04
C ALA A 109 2.33 -10.60 -0.15
N ARG A 110 3.59 -10.99 -0.33
CA ARG A 110 4.20 -12.11 0.43
C ARG A 110 4.41 -11.84 1.92
N GLY A 111 4.38 -10.58 2.35
CA GLY A 111 4.83 -10.23 3.69
C GLY A 111 6.34 -10.41 3.87
N PHE A 112 6.88 -9.89 4.97
CA PHE A 112 8.32 -9.91 5.20
C PHE A 112 8.75 -10.13 6.66
N ALA A 113 7.88 -9.89 7.64
CA ALA A 113 8.22 -9.87 9.06
C ALA A 113 8.23 -11.29 9.68
N PRO A 114 9.41 -11.86 10.06
CA PRO A 114 9.49 -13.25 10.52
C PRO A 114 8.67 -13.55 11.77
N HIS A 115 8.54 -12.57 12.67
CA HIS A 115 7.76 -12.73 13.89
C HIS A 115 6.26 -12.93 13.62
N GLU A 116 5.73 -12.34 12.53
CA GLU A 116 4.35 -12.57 12.11
C GLU A 116 4.15 -14.01 11.65
N PHE A 117 5.02 -14.51 10.78
CA PHE A 117 4.98 -15.90 10.33
C PHE A 117 5.12 -16.90 11.47
N GLY A 118 6.05 -16.64 12.40
CA GLY A 118 6.24 -17.48 13.59
C GLY A 118 5.02 -17.51 14.50
N ALA A 119 4.39 -16.37 14.75
CA ALA A 119 3.21 -16.27 15.60
C ALA A 119 1.99 -16.99 15.02
N PHE A 120 1.82 -16.96 13.71
CA PHE A 120 0.73 -17.67 13.00
C PHE A 120 1.09 -19.09 12.58
N ASN A 121 2.28 -19.61 12.95
CA ASN A 121 2.77 -20.95 12.59
C ASN A 121 2.76 -21.21 11.07
N VAL A 122 3.09 -20.23 10.28
CA VAL A 122 3.19 -20.33 8.82
C VAL A 122 4.65 -20.34 8.41
N ASN A 123 5.05 -21.33 7.60
CA ASN A 123 6.38 -21.37 7.02
C ASN A 123 6.48 -20.33 5.90
N GLN A 124 7.45 -19.42 6.01
CA GLN A 124 7.64 -18.35 5.03
C GLN A 124 7.97 -18.88 3.61
N ALA A 125 8.59 -20.05 3.49
CA ALA A 125 8.84 -20.69 2.20
C ALA A 125 7.56 -21.11 1.45
N GLU A 126 6.43 -21.30 2.15
CA GLU A 126 5.13 -21.68 1.57
C GLU A 126 4.29 -20.49 1.11
N THR A 127 4.76 -19.27 1.33
CA THR A 127 3.97 -18.04 1.15
C THR A 127 3.35 -17.91 -0.25
N ILE A 128 4.12 -18.18 -1.31
CA ILE A 128 3.64 -18.02 -2.70
C ILE A 128 2.50 -19.01 -2.97
N GLU A 129 2.67 -20.27 -2.58
CA GLU A 129 1.67 -21.31 -2.79
C GLU A 129 0.40 -21.01 -1.98
N ARG A 130 0.52 -20.59 -0.71
CA ARG A 130 -0.61 -20.21 0.14
C ARG A 130 -1.37 -19.00 -0.39
N ILE A 131 -0.67 -17.98 -0.92
CA ILE A 131 -1.31 -16.83 -1.55
C ILE A 131 -2.06 -17.27 -2.80
N THR A 132 -1.46 -18.12 -3.63
CA THR A 132 -2.08 -18.61 -4.87
C THR A 132 -3.38 -19.36 -4.59
N GLU A 133 -3.36 -20.34 -3.68
CA GLU A 133 -4.57 -21.06 -3.26
C GLU A 133 -5.58 -20.12 -2.60
N GLY A 134 -5.13 -19.26 -1.69
CA GLY A 134 -5.99 -18.31 -0.97
C GLY A 134 -6.70 -17.33 -1.89
N LEU A 135 -5.99 -16.78 -2.89
CA LEU A 135 -6.60 -15.87 -3.87
C LEU A 135 -7.58 -16.59 -4.80
N GLU A 136 -7.29 -17.83 -5.19
CA GLU A 136 -8.24 -18.63 -5.98
C GLU A 136 -9.53 -18.86 -5.19
N ILE A 137 -9.42 -19.27 -3.92
CA ILE A 137 -10.56 -19.46 -3.02
C ILE A 137 -11.37 -18.16 -2.88
N CYS A 138 -10.69 -17.03 -2.56
CA CYS A 138 -11.36 -15.73 -2.44
C CYS A 138 -12.06 -15.33 -3.73
N SER A 139 -11.42 -15.48 -4.89
CA SER A 139 -11.98 -15.10 -6.18
C SER A 139 -13.22 -15.93 -6.52
N ARG A 140 -13.19 -17.24 -6.26
CA ARG A 140 -14.36 -18.12 -6.43
C ARG A 140 -15.47 -17.81 -5.45
N PHE A 141 -15.13 -17.48 -4.20
CA PHE A 141 -16.10 -17.03 -3.20
C PHE A 141 -16.81 -15.75 -3.66
N TRP A 142 -16.06 -14.74 -4.10
CA TRP A 142 -16.64 -13.47 -4.55
C TRP A 142 -17.46 -13.59 -5.83
N ALA A 143 -17.16 -14.58 -6.68
CA ALA A 143 -18.00 -14.90 -7.85
C ALA A 143 -19.40 -15.41 -7.48
N GLY A 144 -19.59 -15.92 -6.24
CA GLY A 144 -20.90 -16.22 -5.66
C GLY A 144 -21.47 -17.59 -6.00
N GLU A 145 -20.84 -18.35 -6.90
CA GLU A 145 -21.31 -19.69 -7.28
C GLU A 145 -20.83 -20.75 -6.26
N PRO A 146 -21.66 -21.76 -5.94
CA PRO A 146 -21.25 -22.86 -5.10
C PRO A 146 -20.01 -23.57 -5.66
N PHE A 147 -19.06 -23.89 -4.80
CA PHE A 147 -17.84 -24.56 -5.23
C PHE A 147 -17.23 -25.48 -4.17
N SER A 148 -16.43 -26.42 -4.66
CA SER A 148 -15.51 -27.23 -3.84
C SER A 148 -14.08 -26.85 -4.18
N PHE A 149 -13.17 -27.01 -3.23
CA PHE A 149 -11.75 -26.76 -3.44
C PHE A 149 -10.92 -27.88 -2.83
N THR A 150 -9.89 -28.32 -3.55
CA THR A 150 -8.91 -29.27 -3.05
C THR A 150 -7.52 -28.80 -3.49
N GLY A 151 -6.78 -28.26 -2.55
CA GLY A 151 -5.41 -27.78 -2.72
C GLY A 151 -4.46 -28.47 -1.76
N LYS A 152 -3.25 -27.93 -1.68
CA LYS A 152 -2.21 -28.42 -0.76
C LYS A 152 -2.47 -27.99 0.69
N TYR A 153 -3.01 -26.80 0.89
CA TYR A 153 -3.18 -26.17 2.20
C TYR A 153 -4.65 -26.11 2.64
N PHE A 154 -5.56 -26.03 1.69
CA PHE A 154 -7.00 -25.88 1.96
C PHE A 154 -7.81 -26.90 1.19
N SER A 155 -8.84 -27.44 1.85
CA SER A 155 -9.77 -28.39 1.20
C SER A 155 -11.13 -28.31 1.86
N PHE A 156 -12.19 -28.19 1.04
CA PHE A 156 -13.59 -28.22 1.50
C PHE A 156 -14.51 -28.63 0.34
N ASP A 157 -15.70 -29.05 0.70
CA ASP A 157 -16.70 -29.53 -0.28
C ASP A 157 -18.00 -28.73 -0.17
N LYS A 158 -18.61 -28.44 -1.32
CA LYS A 158 -19.94 -27.83 -1.45
C LYS A 158 -20.18 -26.56 -0.63
N LEU A 159 -19.22 -25.64 -0.68
CA LEU A 159 -19.38 -24.33 -0.05
C LEU A 159 -20.35 -23.47 -0.86
N GLN A 160 -21.34 -22.86 -0.18
CA GLN A 160 -22.17 -21.79 -0.72
C GLN A 160 -21.61 -20.46 -0.24
N PRO A 161 -21.05 -19.60 -1.10
CA PRO A 161 -20.55 -18.30 -0.70
C PRO A 161 -21.64 -17.40 -0.09
N TRP A 162 -21.35 -16.79 1.05
CA TRP A 162 -22.21 -15.83 1.71
C TRP A 162 -21.41 -14.97 2.72
N PRO A 163 -21.57 -13.59 2.79
CA PRO A 163 -22.44 -12.80 1.91
C PRO A 163 -21.88 -12.65 0.49
N PRO A 164 -22.70 -12.31 -0.51
CA PRO A 164 -22.22 -12.00 -1.85
C PRO A 164 -21.49 -10.64 -1.87
N THR A 165 -20.57 -10.44 -2.78
CA THR A 165 -20.06 -9.10 -3.12
C THR A 165 -21.08 -8.33 -3.97
N LYS A 166 -20.91 -7.01 -4.08
CA LYS A 166 -21.75 -6.15 -4.92
C LYS A 166 -21.53 -6.40 -6.42
N THR A 167 -20.29 -6.72 -6.80
CA THR A 167 -19.85 -6.74 -8.20
C THR A 167 -19.49 -8.13 -8.72
N GLY A 168 -19.54 -9.16 -7.89
CA GLY A 168 -19.12 -10.52 -8.24
C GLY A 168 -17.61 -10.73 -8.32
N ALA A 169 -16.81 -9.69 -8.11
CA ALA A 169 -15.35 -9.76 -8.07
C ALA A 169 -14.77 -8.52 -7.37
N LEU A 170 -13.62 -8.66 -6.74
CA LEU A 170 -12.84 -7.52 -6.24
C LEU A 170 -11.61 -7.33 -7.12
N PRO A 171 -11.29 -6.09 -7.57
CA PRO A 171 -10.04 -5.81 -8.28
C PRO A 171 -8.84 -6.18 -7.41
N ILE A 172 -7.88 -6.93 -7.96
CA ILE A 172 -6.71 -7.41 -7.23
C ILE A 172 -5.50 -6.53 -7.57
N TRP A 173 -4.82 -6.06 -6.53
CA TRP A 173 -3.59 -5.31 -6.59
C TRP A 173 -2.46 -6.13 -5.95
N ASN A 174 -1.36 -6.32 -6.68
CA ASN A 174 -0.18 -7.00 -6.18
C ASN A 174 0.89 -5.99 -5.81
N ALA A 175 1.34 -6.00 -4.56
CA ALA A 175 2.49 -5.20 -4.17
C ALA A 175 3.79 -5.94 -4.51
N ALA A 176 4.65 -5.29 -5.30
CA ALA A 176 5.95 -5.82 -5.70
C ALA A 176 7.06 -4.79 -5.49
N SER A 177 8.23 -5.24 -5.02
CA SER A 177 9.37 -4.36 -4.75
C SER A 177 10.67 -4.80 -5.43
N ASN A 178 11.05 -6.07 -5.37
CA ASN A 178 12.39 -6.51 -5.77
C ASN A 178 12.41 -7.66 -6.78
N SER A 179 11.65 -8.71 -6.56
CA SER A 179 11.69 -9.91 -7.39
C SER A 179 11.03 -9.68 -8.74
N LYS A 180 11.78 -9.79 -9.83
CA LYS A 180 11.25 -9.73 -11.21
C LYS A 180 10.08 -10.70 -11.41
N GLU A 181 10.14 -11.87 -10.78
CA GLU A 181 9.08 -12.87 -10.83
C GLU A 181 7.75 -12.33 -10.29
N SER A 182 7.78 -11.54 -9.20
CA SER A 182 6.56 -10.94 -8.63
C SER A 182 5.89 -9.98 -9.60
N PHE A 183 6.66 -9.16 -10.33
CA PHE A 183 6.14 -8.25 -11.35
C PHE A 183 5.54 -9.02 -12.55
N VAL A 184 6.27 -10.02 -13.04
CA VAL A 184 5.84 -10.86 -14.17
C VAL A 184 4.57 -11.64 -13.82
N ASN A 185 4.50 -12.22 -12.63
CA ASN A 185 3.33 -12.99 -12.20
C ASN A 185 2.11 -12.11 -12.01
N ALA A 186 2.26 -10.91 -11.40
CA ALA A 186 1.16 -9.95 -11.30
C ALA A 186 0.57 -9.62 -12.68
N ALA A 187 1.41 -9.34 -13.67
CA ALA A 187 0.99 -9.05 -15.04
C ALA A 187 0.30 -10.25 -15.71
N LYS A 188 0.85 -11.46 -15.58
CA LYS A 188 0.25 -12.68 -16.14
C LYS A 188 -1.13 -12.96 -15.55
N CYS A 189 -1.32 -12.75 -14.24
CA CYS A 189 -2.60 -12.90 -13.58
C CYS A 189 -3.60 -11.76 -13.88
N GLY A 190 -3.15 -10.66 -14.50
CA GLY A 190 -3.99 -9.48 -14.74
C GLY A 190 -4.23 -8.65 -13.48
N TYR A 191 -3.36 -8.77 -12.49
CA TYR A 191 -3.43 -7.96 -11.27
C TYR A 191 -2.84 -6.57 -11.50
N HIS A 192 -3.44 -5.57 -10.90
CA HIS A 192 -2.89 -4.22 -10.85
C HIS A 192 -1.63 -4.19 -9.98
N LEU A 193 -0.77 -3.19 -10.16
CA LEU A 193 0.52 -3.11 -9.49
C LEU A 193 0.55 -2.02 -8.43
N MET A 194 1.08 -2.34 -7.24
CA MET A 194 1.50 -1.38 -6.22
C MET A 194 3.02 -1.42 -6.08
N MET A 195 3.67 -0.26 -6.08
CA MET A 195 5.12 -0.13 -5.86
C MET A 195 5.41 0.90 -4.79
N ASN A 196 6.43 0.64 -3.96
CA ASN A 196 7.00 1.65 -3.07
C ASN A 196 8.22 2.28 -3.75
N HIS A 197 8.19 3.60 -3.97
CA HIS A 197 9.38 4.31 -4.45
C HIS A 197 10.45 4.44 -3.39
N TYR A 198 10.05 4.53 -2.17
CA TYR A 198 10.84 4.82 -1.01
C TYR A 198 12.21 4.08 -0.90
N PRO A 199 12.34 2.77 -1.17
CA PRO A 199 13.67 2.15 -1.16
C PRO A 199 14.43 2.25 -2.48
N MET A 200 13.87 2.82 -3.56
CA MET A 200 14.43 2.75 -4.91
C MET A 200 14.78 4.14 -5.47
N SER A 201 15.76 4.18 -6.38
CA SER A 201 15.94 5.32 -7.28
C SER A 201 14.89 5.34 -8.38
N PHE A 202 14.68 6.48 -9.06
CA PHE A 202 13.78 6.57 -10.22
C PHE A 202 14.19 5.63 -11.35
N SER A 203 15.49 5.40 -11.57
CA SER A 203 15.97 4.44 -12.59
C SER A 203 15.60 3.00 -12.24
N ALA A 204 15.75 2.59 -10.97
CA ALA A 204 15.33 1.27 -10.51
C ALA A 204 13.81 1.10 -10.54
N LEU A 205 13.05 2.17 -10.23
CA LEU A 205 11.60 2.19 -10.35
C LEU A 205 11.17 1.95 -11.81
N ALA A 206 11.76 2.69 -12.75
CA ALA A 206 11.47 2.58 -14.18
C ALA A 206 11.81 1.18 -14.73
N GLU A 207 12.98 0.64 -14.38
CA GLU A 207 13.39 -0.72 -14.77
C GLU A 207 12.38 -1.77 -14.30
N LYS A 208 12.08 -1.76 -12.99
CA LYS A 208 11.19 -2.76 -12.39
C LYS A 208 9.75 -2.63 -12.91
N PHE A 209 9.27 -1.41 -13.10
CA PHE A 209 7.98 -1.17 -13.73
C PHE A 209 7.95 -1.68 -15.17
N GLY A 210 9.05 -1.52 -15.91
CA GLY A 210 9.23 -2.08 -17.26
C GLY A 210 9.03 -3.59 -17.32
N TRP A 211 9.50 -4.35 -16.32
CA TRP A 211 9.26 -5.81 -16.25
C TRP A 211 7.77 -6.18 -16.21
N TYR A 212 7.00 -5.40 -15.46
CA TYR A 212 5.55 -5.58 -15.38
C TYR A 212 4.86 -5.20 -16.70
N CYS A 213 5.21 -4.06 -17.30
CA CYS A 213 4.64 -3.60 -18.56
C CYS A 213 4.87 -4.59 -19.70
N GLU A 214 6.11 -5.05 -19.87
CA GLU A 214 6.46 -6.06 -20.88
C GLU A 214 5.68 -7.38 -20.68
N ALA A 215 5.55 -7.82 -19.43
CA ALA A 215 4.83 -9.05 -19.13
C ALA A 215 3.31 -8.89 -19.36
N TRP A 216 2.76 -7.70 -19.10
CA TRP A 216 1.35 -7.36 -19.35
C TRP A 216 1.02 -7.43 -20.83
N GLU A 217 1.87 -6.82 -21.68
CA GLU A 217 1.73 -6.84 -23.13
C GLU A 217 1.91 -8.27 -23.71
N LYS A 218 2.91 -9.01 -23.23
CA LYS A 218 3.13 -10.41 -23.61
C LYS A 218 1.96 -11.33 -23.23
N ALA A 219 1.19 -10.97 -22.22
CA ALA A 219 -0.04 -11.67 -21.85
C ALA A 219 -1.25 -11.28 -22.72
N GLY A 220 -1.06 -10.42 -23.74
CA GLY A 220 -2.10 -9.99 -24.67
C GLY A 220 -3.13 -9.03 -24.06
N ARG A 221 -2.79 -8.35 -22.97
CA ARG A 221 -3.68 -7.43 -22.27
C ARG A 221 -3.55 -6.01 -22.79
N MET A 222 -4.64 -5.27 -22.82
CA MET A 222 -4.64 -3.87 -23.23
C MET A 222 -3.98 -2.99 -22.18
N THR A 223 -3.17 -2.04 -22.61
CA THR A 223 -2.52 -1.07 -21.70
C THR A 223 -3.55 -0.23 -20.94
N SER A 224 -4.70 0.07 -21.56
CA SER A 224 -5.82 0.81 -20.93
C SER A 224 -6.40 0.11 -19.69
N ASP A 225 -6.28 -1.21 -19.59
CA ASP A 225 -6.81 -2.00 -18.47
C ASP A 225 -5.82 -2.07 -17.30
N ARG A 226 -4.57 -1.67 -17.55
CA ARG A 226 -3.49 -1.68 -16.59
C ARG A 226 -3.60 -0.50 -15.65
N LYS A 227 -3.65 -0.76 -14.34
CA LYS A 227 -3.44 0.26 -13.31
C LYS A 227 -2.16 -0.02 -12.55
N ALA A 228 -1.43 1.02 -12.27
CA ALA A 228 -0.18 0.95 -11.52
C ALA A 228 -0.08 2.16 -10.58
N MET A 229 0.21 1.87 -9.33
CA MET A 229 0.36 2.84 -8.26
C MET A 229 1.82 2.88 -7.80
N VAL A 230 2.32 4.09 -7.55
CA VAL A 230 3.59 4.28 -6.84
C VAL A 230 3.37 5.06 -5.55
N ASN A 231 3.94 4.57 -4.44
CA ASN A 231 3.76 5.11 -3.11
C ASN A 231 4.99 5.89 -2.62
N PHE A 232 4.76 7.04 -2.00
CA PHE A 232 5.79 7.93 -1.46
C PHE A 232 5.54 8.29 0.00
N MET A 233 6.61 8.35 0.80
CA MET A 233 6.59 9.13 2.05
C MET A 233 6.45 10.61 1.67
N CYS A 234 5.51 11.32 2.28
CA CYS A 234 5.12 12.65 1.84
C CYS A 234 4.99 13.65 2.99
N HIS A 235 5.52 14.84 2.78
CA HIS A 235 5.28 16.01 3.60
C HIS A 235 5.59 17.27 2.78
N ILE A 236 4.63 18.18 2.65
CA ILE A 236 4.76 19.37 1.79
C ILE A 236 4.98 20.60 2.67
N GLY A 237 6.17 21.18 2.57
CA GLY A 237 6.52 22.47 3.18
C GLY A 237 6.55 23.62 2.17
N ASP A 238 6.75 24.87 2.62
CA ASP A 238 6.89 26.01 1.70
C ASP A 238 8.21 25.95 0.95
N THR A 239 9.23 25.36 1.54
CA THR A 239 10.51 25.04 0.93
C THR A 239 10.91 23.59 1.23
N GLU A 240 11.85 23.04 0.44
CA GLU A 240 12.41 21.71 0.71
C GLU A 240 13.05 21.63 2.10
N GLU A 241 13.79 22.68 2.49
CA GLU A 241 14.47 22.75 3.79
C GLU A 241 13.47 22.69 4.94
N GLN A 242 12.36 23.43 4.85
CA GLN A 242 11.30 23.41 5.85
C GLN A 242 10.64 22.03 5.92
N ALA A 243 10.22 21.46 4.77
CA ALA A 243 9.60 20.15 4.70
C ALA A 243 10.49 19.07 5.36
N ILE A 244 11.78 19.10 5.06
CA ILE A 244 12.76 18.18 5.65
C ILE A 244 12.91 18.40 7.15
N GLN A 245 13.01 19.64 7.60
CA GLN A 245 13.16 19.95 9.03
C GLN A 245 11.95 19.45 9.84
N GLU A 246 10.75 19.60 9.31
CA GLU A 246 9.50 19.15 9.93
C GLU A 246 9.33 17.63 9.95
N ALA A 247 9.74 16.95 8.88
CA ALA A 247 9.52 15.51 8.69
C ALA A 247 10.67 14.63 9.19
N LYS A 248 11.89 15.16 9.32
CA LYS A 248 13.11 14.38 9.61
C LYS A 248 12.97 13.48 10.84
N GLY A 249 12.53 14.04 11.96
CA GLY A 249 12.39 13.28 13.22
C GLY A 249 11.42 12.13 13.11
N ALA A 250 10.28 12.35 12.45
CA ALA A 250 9.28 11.31 12.21
C ALA A 250 9.80 10.22 11.26
N LEU A 251 10.56 10.59 10.23
CA LEU A 251 11.14 9.61 9.32
C LEU A 251 12.24 8.77 10.00
N GLN A 252 13.05 9.38 10.86
CA GLN A 252 14.04 8.66 11.68
C GLN A 252 13.38 7.65 12.63
N GLU A 253 12.30 8.05 13.31
CA GLU A 253 11.51 7.14 14.16
C GLU A 253 10.90 6.01 13.34
N HIS A 254 10.37 6.31 12.16
CA HIS A 254 9.81 5.31 11.24
C HIS A 254 10.87 4.29 10.80
N ALA A 255 12.06 4.75 10.41
CA ALA A 255 13.18 3.90 10.03
C ALA A 255 13.65 3.03 11.19
N GLY A 256 13.80 3.60 12.39
CA GLY A 256 14.16 2.86 13.61
C GLY A 256 13.10 1.84 14.04
N ALA A 257 11.81 2.12 13.81
CA ALA A 257 10.73 1.15 14.04
C ALA A 257 10.85 -0.05 13.10
N PHE A 258 11.12 0.22 11.82
CA PHE A 258 11.33 -0.82 10.82
C PHE A 258 12.57 -1.68 11.13
N GLU A 259 13.69 -1.07 11.52
CA GLU A 259 14.91 -1.78 11.92
C GLU A 259 14.62 -2.79 13.06
N LYS A 260 13.85 -2.38 14.07
CA LYS A 260 13.48 -3.26 15.18
C LYS A 260 12.65 -4.47 14.73
N VAL A 261 11.73 -4.30 13.76
CA VAL A 261 10.98 -5.40 13.14
C VAL A 261 11.92 -6.40 12.45
N MET A 262 13.06 -5.90 11.96
CA MET A 262 13.98 -6.65 11.14
C MET A 262 15.15 -7.27 11.93
N GLN A 263 15.29 -6.94 13.22
CA GLN A 263 16.34 -7.50 14.09
C GLN A 263 16.25 -9.03 14.18
N GLY A 264 17.40 -9.69 14.08
CA GLY A 264 17.50 -11.15 14.16
C GLY A 264 17.34 -11.90 12.85
N ARG A 265 17.20 -11.20 11.72
CA ARG A 265 17.11 -11.82 10.39
C ARG A 265 18.47 -11.95 9.72
N GLN A 266 18.79 -13.14 9.20
CA GLN A 266 19.78 -13.28 8.15
C GLN A 266 19.08 -13.00 6.81
N TRP A 267 19.50 -11.94 6.13
CA TRP A 267 18.94 -11.53 4.84
C TRP A 267 19.60 -12.34 3.72
N GLU A 268 18.86 -13.14 3.02
CA GLU A 268 19.34 -13.84 1.83
C GLU A 268 19.09 -13.06 0.52
N THR A 269 18.63 -11.81 0.57
CA THR A 269 18.20 -11.08 -0.64
C THR A 269 18.62 -9.61 -0.65
N ASP A 270 18.63 -9.01 -1.85
CA ASP A 270 18.84 -7.59 -2.14
C ASP A 270 17.95 -6.60 -1.34
N TYR A 271 16.88 -7.11 -0.72
CA TYR A 271 15.99 -6.32 0.14
C TYR A 271 16.71 -5.75 1.39
N ALA A 272 17.73 -6.41 1.88
CA ALA A 272 18.57 -5.90 2.97
C ALA A 272 19.35 -4.63 2.57
N GLY A 273 19.77 -4.52 1.32
CA GLY A 273 20.42 -3.34 0.77
C GLY A 273 19.48 -2.13 0.76
N ASP A 274 18.23 -2.34 0.35
CA ASP A 274 17.23 -1.28 0.26
C ASP A 274 16.82 -0.75 1.64
N VAL A 275 16.75 -1.62 2.65
CA VAL A 275 16.45 -1.23 4.04
C VAL A 275 17.62 -0.51 4.69
N SER A 276 18.85 -0.96 4.45
CA SER A 276 20.04 -0.28 4.96
C SER A 276 20.18 1.15 4.39
N ILE A 277 19.57 1.41 3.24
CA ILE A 277 19.49 2.76 2.68
C ILE A 277 18.62 3.65 3.56
N LEU A 278 17.49 3.16 4.05
CA LEU A 278 16.61 3.90 4.96
C LEU A 278 17.31 4.32 6.25
N LEU A 279 18.07 3.40 6.84
CA LEU A 279 18.84 3.67 8.04
C LEU A 279 19.97 4.69 7.75
N ARG A 280 20.69 4.52 6.65
CA ARG A 280 21.70 5.46 6.20
C ARG A 280 21.14 6.84 5.82
N MET A 281 19.88 6.90 5.37
CA MET A 281 19.17 8.16 5.13
C MET A 281 19.07 9.03 6.39
N CYS A 282 19.08 8.40 7.55
CA CYS A 282 18.92 9.08 8.82
C CYS A 282 20.26 9.46 9.49
N GLU A 283 21.39 8.84 9.10
CA GLU A 283 22.66 8.90 9.84
C GLU A 283 23.82 9.56 9.09
N GLY A 284 23.78 9.69 7.75
CA GLY A 284 24.89 10.18 6.94
C GLY A 284 24.74 11.61 6.46
N ASP A 285 25.82 12.21 5.96
CA ASP A 285 25.83 13.54 5.32
C ASP A 285 25.02 13.56 4.01
N ASP A 286 24.77 12.40 3.40
CA ASP A 286 24.01 12.23 2.15
C ASP A 286 22.50 12.13 2.34
N TRP A 287 21.98 12.23 3.57
CA TRP A 287 20.57 12.10 3.86
C TRP A 287 19.68 13.05 3.02
N ARG A 288 20.16 14.25 2.72
CA ARG A 288 19.43 15.23 1.88
C ARG A 288 19.22 14.74 0.46
N ASP A 289 20.22 14.10 -0.13
CA ASP A 289 20.11 13.55 -1.49
C ASP A 289 19.08 12.41 -1.57
N VAL A 290 19.00 11.61 -0.54
CA VAL A 290 18.01 10.53 -0.46
C VAL A 290 16.60 11.08 -0.31
N PHE A 291 16.37 12.07 0.55
CA PHE A 291 15.08 12.77 0.64
C PHE A 291 14.66 13.33 -0.72
N ARG A 292 15.57 14.02 -1.40
CA ARG A 292 15.35 14.61 -2.72
C ARG A 292 14.97 13.59 -3.78
N ARG A 293 15.55 12.41 -3.75
CA ARG A 293 15.39 11.41 -4.83
C ARG A 293 14.32 10.37 -4.57
N ARG A 294 13.82 10.21 -3.34
CA ARG A 294 13.02 9.05 -2.96
C ARG A 294 11.72 9.35 -2.23
N THR A 295 11.45 10.60 -1.93
CA THR A 295 10.26 11.03 -1.20
C THR A 295 9.57 12.21 -1.86
N LEU A 296 8.36 12.54 -1.41
CA LEU A 296 7.68 13.81 -1.66
C LEU A 296 7.75 14.69 -0.38
N ILE A 297 8.93 14.73 0.26
CA ILE A 297 9.22 15.64 1.38
C ILE A 297 9.94 16.84 0.77
N CYS A 298 9.18 17.87 0.34
CA CYS A 298 9.69 18.94 -0.50
C CYS A 298 8.68 20.09 -0.65
N SER A 299 8.99 21.07 -1.51
CA SER A 299 8.05 22.11 -1.93
C SER A 299 6.97 21.56 -2.90
N PRO A 300 5.87 22.30 -3.11
CA PRO A 300 4.84 21.91 -4.09
C PRO A 300 5.39 21.73 -5.50
N GLU A 301 6.26 22.60 -5.99
CA GLU A 301 6.84 22.54 -7.33
C GLU A 301 7.67 21.27 -7.52
N GLN A 302 8.51 20.94 -6.54
CA GLN A 302 9.33 19.72 -6.58
C GLN A 302 8.48 18.44 -6.50
N ALA A 303 7.37 18.49 -5.74
CA ALA A 303 6.41 17.39 -5.69
C ALA A 303 5.76 17.17 -7.06
N ALA A 304 5.32 18.25 -7.72
CA ALA A 304 4.74 18.20 -9.06
C ALA A 304 5.72 17.62 -10.09
N GLU A 305 6.99 18.06 -10.08
CA GLU A 305 8.04 17.51 -10.96
C GLU A 305 8.22 16.00 -10.75
N ARG A 306 8.30 15.53 -9.49
CA ARG A 306 8.48 14.11 -9.17
C ARG A 306 7.25 13.27 -9.54
N MET A 307 6.05 13.79 -9.31
CA MET A 307 4.81 13.16 -9.76
C MET A 307 4.76 13.06 -11.29
N GLN A 308 5.15 14.13 -12.00
CA GLN A 308 5.22 14.13 -13.47
C GLN A 308 6.16 13.06 -14.02
N LEU A 309 7.32 12.84 -13.38
CA LEU A 309 8.23 11.76 -13.76
C LEU A 309 7.55 10.38 -13.68
N CYS A 310 6.75 10.14 -12.63
CA CYS A 310 6.02 8.88 -12.50
C CYS A 310 4.94 8.71 -13.57
N LEU A 311 4.21 9.78 -13.89
CA LEU A 311 3.22 9.77 -14.97
C LEU A 311 3.86 9.49 -16.33
N ASN A 312 4.99 10.12 -16.62
CA ASN A 312 5.74 9.90 -17.86
C ASN A 312 6.27 8.45 -17.99
N LEU A 313 6.46 7.74 -16.87
CA LEU A 313 6.75 6.31 -16.85
C LEU A 313 5.51 5.44 -17.11
N GLY A 314 4.30 5.99 -17.02
CA GLY A 314 3.04 5.28 -17.23
C GLY A 314 2.36 4.79 -15.95
N PHE A 315 2.74 5.30 -14.76
CA PHE A 315 1.94 5.11 -13.55
C PHE A 315 0.61 5.86 -13.69
N THR A 316 -0.47 5.24 -13.24
CA THR A 316 -1.82 5.81 -13.32
C THR A 316 -2.26 6.46 -12.01
N GLU A 317 -1.56 6.13 -10.91
CA GLU A 317 -1.96 6.53 -9.57
C GLU A 317 -0.73 6.85 -8.70
N ILE A 318 -0.77 7.98 -8.02
CA ILE A 318 0.23 8.36 -7.01
C ILE A 318 -0.40 8.20 -5.62
N SER A 319 0.24 7.38 -4.80
CA SER A 319 -0.14 7.17 -3.41
C SER A 319 0.82 7.87 -2.49
N ILE A 320 0.32 8.48 -1.42
CA ILE A 320 1.16 9.14 -0.43
C ILE A 320 0.93 8.60 0.97
N VAL A 321 2.00 8.52 1.75
CA VAL A 321 1.99 8.31 3.20
C VAL A 321 2.18 9.68 3.86
N PRO A 322 1.12 10.40 4.21
CA PRO A 322 1.24 11.75 4.78
C PRO A 322 1.43 11.72 6.29
N ARG A 323 1.22 10.55 6.93
CA ARG A 323 1.38 10.36 8.37
C ARG A 323 2.19 9.11 8.67
N TYR A 324 3.36 9.33 9.22
CA TYR A 324 4.25 8.29 9.70
C TYR A 324 4.86 8.70 11.03
N ALA A 325 5.04 7.72 11.93
CA ALA A 325 5.56 7.93 13.28
C ALA A 325 4.91 9.13 14.00
N GLY A 326 5.70 10.10 14.44
CA GLY A 326 5.26 11.23 15.26
C GLY A 326 4.68 12.45 14.50
N LEU A 327 4.43 12.37 13.18
CA LEU A 327 3.73 13.47 12.48
C LEU A 327 2.34 13.68 13.04
N THR A 328 1.96 14.94 13.23
CA THR A 328 0.67 15.33 13.78
C THR A 328 -0.45 15.19 12.75
N HIS A 329 -1.68 15.15 13.24
CA HIS A 329 -2.87 15.16 12.38
C HIS A 329 -2.95 16.43 11.52
N GLU A 330 -2.60 17.59 12.09
CA GLU A 330 -2.57 18.86 11.37
C GLU A 330 -1.56 18.84 10.22
N GLN A 331 -0.33 18.37 10.44
CA GLN A 331 0.67 18.22 9.38
C GLN A 331 0.20 17.28 8.28
N CYS A 332 -0.45 16.18 8.66
CA CYS A 332 -1.02 15.22 7.72
C CYS A 332 -2.11 15.84 6.83
N THR A 333 -3.10 16.48 7.45
CA THR A 333 -4.24 17.10 6.74
C THR A 333 -3.80 18.29 5.88
N ASN A 334 -2.82 19.07 6.35
CA ASN A 334 -2.20 20.14 5.58
C ASN A 334 -1.50 19.60 4.33
N THR A 335 -0.70 18.55 4.47
CA THR A 335 -0.04 17.88 3.31
C THR A 335 -1.07 17.44 2.27
N ILE A 336 -2.18 16.81 2.67
CA ILE A 336 -3.25 16.36 1.75
C ILE A 336 -3.89 17.54 1.01
N ARG A 337 -4.19 18.63 1.71
CA ARG A 337 -4.75 19.85 1.08
C ARG A 337 -3.76 20.46 0.09
N ARG A 338 -2.51 20.61 0.48
CA ARG A 338 -1.48 21.19 -0.39
C ARG A 338 -1.21 20.35 -1.63
N ILE A 339 -1.22 19.02 -1.52
CA ILE A 339 -1.14 18.13 -2.70
C ILE A 339 -2.31 18.40 -3.64
N THR A 340 -3.53 18.54 -3.12
CA THR A 340 -4.72 18.76 -3.95
C THR A 340 -4.76 20.16 -4.56
N GLU A 341 -4.49 21.19 -3.76
CA GLU A 341 -4.73 22.58 -4.10
C GLU A 341 -3.54 23.26 -4.80
N GLU A 342 -2.30 22.86 -4.44
CA GLU A 342 -1.08 23.47 -4.96
C GLU A 342 -0.34 22.55 -5.94
N VAL A 343 -0.15 21.25 -5.63
CA VAL A 343 0.67 20.35 -6.45
C VAL A 343 -0.09 19.85 -7.67
N LEU A 344 -1.29 19.31 -7.48
CA LEU A 344 -2.07 18.68 -8.55
C LEU A 344 -2.32 19.60 -9.75
N PRO A 345 -2.62 20.92 -9.58
CA PRO A 345 -2.78 21.84 -10.71
C PRO A 345 -1.53 22.06 -11.55
N MET A 346 -0.34 21.80 -11.01
CA MET A 346 0.94 21.94 -11.73
C MET A 346 1.32 20.68 -12.53
N VAL A 347 0.63 19.57 -12.31
CA VAL A 347 0.92 18.30 -13.00
C VAL A 347 0.17 18.23 -14.31
N ASP A 348 0.88 18.04 -15.42
CA ASP A 348 0.29 17.88 -16.76
C ASP A 348 -0.33 16.47 -16.89
N GLN A 349 -1.63 16.40 -16.88
CA GLN A 349 -2.39 15.14 -16.99
C GLN A 349 -2.54 14.64 -18.43
N SER A 350 -2.18 15.45 -19.44
CA SER A 350 -2.27 15.05 -20.85
C SER A 350 -1.23 13.99 -21.24
N ALA A 351 -0.16 13.84 -20.47
CA ALA A 351 0.91 12.87 -20.71
C ALA A 351 0.50 11.39 -20.54
N GLN A 352 -0.71 11.11 -20.04
CA GLN A 352 -1.21 9.73 -19.84
C GLN A 352 -1.75 9.02 -21.09
N VAL A 353 -1.78 9.66 -22.23
CA VAL A 353 -2.51 9.18 -23.44
C VAL A 353 -1.58 8.67 -24.56
N ALA A 354 -0.31 8.44 -24.29
CA ALA A 354 0.62 7.93 -25.32
C ALA A 354 1.02 6.47 -25.12
#